data_1cda6d2aa957ccc3ee2b821afb16315b
#
_entry.id   1cda6d2aa957ccc3ee2b821afb16315b
#
_cell.length_a   1.000
_cell.length_b   1.000
_cell.length_c   1.000
_cell.angle_alpha   90.00
_cell.angle_beta   90.00
_cell.angle_gamma   90.00
#
_symmetry.space_group_name_H-M   'P 1'
#
loop_
_entity.id
_entity.type
_entity.pdbx_description
1 polymer ?
#
loop_
_entity_poly.entity_id
_entity_poly.type
_entity_poly.pdbx_seq_one_letter_code
_entity_poly.pdbx_strand_id
1 'polypeptide(L)'
;AMRLVTSLTLVGAQIKNAIAVSVVIAAVILAFTVMSGLYFIRSIVVPLGQVERTAASIARGELDVRLPVTGDERDEVDRLRGTINQMAEGLEETEKMKNEFISSVSHELRTPLTSIRGWVETLRTLDDPADENYRKGLEIINNETGRLYNMVEELLDFSRLQNGRIRMDCRPLDLVAELTDAVLFCEARIQREGLILSYTEPEEMIPVYADPDRLRQVFINIMDNAIKYSAPGGRITVKLWAGEYKAFV
;
A
#
# COMPACT_ATOMS: atom_id res chain seq x y z
N ALA A 1 99.62 -23.03 4.35
CA ALA A 1 98.29 -22.93 5.05
C ALA A 1 97.86 -21.49 5.11
N MET A 2 96.81 -21.16 4.30
CA MET A 2 96.21 -19.82 4.24
C MET A 2 95.16 -19.71 5.37
N ARG A 3 95.40 -18.89 6.33
CA ARG A 3 94.41 -18.60 7.43
C ARG A 3 93.50 -17.44 7.01
N LEU A 4 92.28 -17.76 6.71
CA LEU A 4 91.22 -16.75 6.53
C LEU A 4 90.84 -16.21 7.94
N VAL A 5 91.29 -15.02 8.30
CA VAL A 5 90.85 -14.30 9.51
C VAL A 5 89.67 -13.39 9.14
N THR A 6 88.44 -13.84 9.31
CA THR A 6 87.27 -13.02 9.22
C THR A 6 87.02 -12.31 10.54
N SER A 7 86.89 -11.00 10.52
CA SER A 7 86.68 -10.16 11.72
C SER A 7 85.33 -10.50 12.35
N LEU A 8 85.31 -11.13 13.50
CA LEU A 8 84.11 -11.44 14.33
C LEU A 8 83.26 -10.22 14.63
N THR A 9 83.85 -9.00 14.62
CA THR A 9 83.13 -7.74 14.86
C THR A 9 82.24 -7.34 13.69
N LEU A 10 82.63 -7.59 12.45
CA LEU A 10 81.81 -7.34 11.26
C LEU A 10 80.60 -8.27 11.17
N VAL A 11 80.80 -9.55 11.48
CA VAL A 11 79.72 -10.55 11.53
C VAL A 11 78.70 -10.23 12.64
N GLY A 12 79.19 -9.80 13.82
CA GLY A 12 78.35 -9.39 14.92
C GLY A 12 77.50 -8.15 14.62
N ALA A 13 78.05 -7.17 13.88
CA ALA A 13 77.31 -5.98 13.42
C ALA A 13 76.26 -6.33 12.35
N GLN A 14 76.56 -7.22 11.44
CA GLN A 14 75.59 -7.69 10.42
C GLN A 14 74.42 -8.44 11.05
N ILE A 15 74.65 -9.30 12.05
CA ILE A 15 73.63 -10.02 12.78
C ILE A 15 72.76 -9.07 13.57
N LYS A 16 73.29 -8.08 14.25
CA LYS A 16 72.53 -7.06 14.98
C LYS A 16 71.62 -6.23 14.04
N ASN A 17 72.13 -5.84 12.89
CA ASN A 17 71.34 -5.12 11.87
C ASN A 17 70.24 -6.00 11.30
N ALA A 18 70.52 -7.26 10.98
CA ALA A 18 69.51 -8.20 10.51
C ALA A 18 68.39 -8.42 11.55
N ILE A 19 68.73 -8.58 12.83
CA ILE A 19 67.73 -8.69 13.90
C ILE A 19 66.95 -7.39 14.03
N ALA A 20 67.56 -6.22 14.02
CA ALA A 20 66.85 -4.95 14.09
C ALA A 20 65.87 -4.76 12.93
N VAL A 21 66.28 -5.08 11.69
CA VAL A 21 65.41 -5.03 10.51
C VAL A 21 64.24 -6.00 10.63
N SER A 22 64.49 -7.24 11.09
CA SER A 22 63.45 -8.24 11.32
C SER A 22 62.43 -7.79 12.37
N VAL A 23 62.86 -7.19 13.46
CA VAL A 23 61.98 -6.65 14.52
C VAL A 23 61.15 -5.47 13.97
N VAL A 24 61.72 -4.59 13.17
CA VAL A 24 60.96 -3.48 12.54
C VAL A 24 59.92 -4.03 11.58
N ILE A 25 60.26 -5.01 10.74
CA ILE A 25 59.32 -5.62 9.80
C ILE A 25 58.14 -6.30 10.60
N ALA A 26 58.47 -7.03 11.65
CA ALA A 26 57.47 -7.69 12.49
C ALA A 26 56.53 -6.63 13.16
N ALA A 27 57.09 -5.54 13.66
CA ALA A 27 56.30 -4.45 14.25
C ALA A 27 55.37 -3.77 13.21
N VAL A 28 55.83 -3.54 11.98
CA VAL A 28 55.04 -2.98 10.89
C VAL A 28 53.90 -3.92 10.51
N ILE A 29 54.17 -5.22 10.35
CA ILE A 29 53.15 -6.24 10.05
C ILE A 29 52.10 -6.28 11.16
N LEU A 30 52.54 -6.28 12.44
CA LEU A 30 51.62 -6.28 13.57
C LEU A 30 50.76 -5.04 13.59
N ALA A 31 51.33 -3.86 13.41
CA ALA A 31 50.58 -2.59 13.35
C ALA A 31 49.56 -2.58 12.20
N PHE A 32 49.94 -3.04 11.00
CA PHE A 32 49.06 -3.17 9.87
C PHE A 32 47.90 -4.14 10.13
N THR A 33 48.18 -5.28 10.73
CA THR A 33 47.16 -6.30 11.07
C THR A 33 46.14 -5.72 12.07
N VAL A 34 46.64 -5.05 13.11
CA VAL A 34 45.75 -4.42 14.13
C VAL A 34 44.91 -3.31 13.51
N MET A 35 45.52 -2.42 12.70
CA MET A 35 44.78 -1.34 12.02
C MET A 35 43.72 -1.90 11.06
N SER A 36 44.08 -2.90 10.25
CA SER A 36 43.16 -3.56 9.34
C SER A 36 41.98 -4.21 10.08
N GLY A 37 42.26 -4.90 11.19
CA GLY A 37 41.25 -5.51 12.04
C GLY A 37 40.29 -4.50 12.66
N LEU A 38 40.81 -3.37 13.16
CA LEU A 38 40.01 -2.29 13.72
C LEU A 38 39.15 -1.61 12.64
N TYR A 39 39.70 -1.41 11.47
CA TYR A 39 38.97 -0.89 10.32
C TYR A 39 37.81 -1.84 9.92
N PHE A 40 38.07 -3.13 9.81
CA PHE A 40 37.07 -4.14 9.47
C PHE A 40 35.92 -4.16 10.50
N ILE A 41 36.24 -4.13 11.78
CA ILE A 41 35.23 -4.11 12.84
C ILE A 41 34.34 -2.87 12.71
N ARG A 42 34.92 -1.69 12.50
CA ARG A 42 34.18 -0.43 12.44
C ARG A 42 33.40 -0.26 11.15
N SER A 43 33.93 -0.73 10.02
CA SER A 43 33.30 -0.54 8.70
C SER A 43 32.28 -1.62 8.35
N ILE A 44 32.35 -2.81 8.97
CA ILE A 44 31.47 -3.93 8.61
C ILE A 44 30.74 -4.49 9.83
N VAL A 45 31.43 -4.93 10.87
CA VAL A 45 30.82 -5.67 11.97
C VAL A 45 29.83 -4.80 12.76
N VAL A 46 30.23 -3.60 13.12
CA VAL A 46 29.37 -2.68 13.90
C VAL A 46 28.12 -2.26 13.10
N PRO A 47 28.23 -1.84 11.83
CA PRO A 47 27.06 -1.51 11.01
C PRO A 47 26.11 -2.70 10.80
N LEU A 48 26.61 -3.89 10.53
CA LEU A 48 25.76 -5.08 10.41
C LEU A 48 25.00 -5.40 11.69
N GLY A 49 25.64 -5.22 12.86
CA GLY A 49 24.95 -5.36 14.14
C GLY A 49 23.86 -4.31 14.37
N GLN A 50 23.99 -3.10 13.80
CA GLN A 50 22.93 -2.09 13.79
C GLN A 50 21.76 -2.51 12.90
N VAL A 51 22.06 -3.00 11.69
CA VAL A 51 21.06 -3.52 10.75
C VAL A 51 20.24 -4.64 11.37
N GLU A 52 20.90 -5.62 12.01
CA GLU A 52 20.23 -6.73 12.69
C GLU A 52 19.25 -6.23 13.77
N ARG A 53 19.71 -5.31 14.64
CA ARG A 53 18.87 -4.76 15.70
C ARG A 53 17.68 -3.99 15.18
N THR A 54 17.90 -3.14 14.16
CA THR A 54 16.82 -2.37 13.54
C THR A 54 15.82 -3.28 12.83
N ALA A 55 16.29 -4.30 12.10
CA ALA A 55 15.41 -5.30 11.49
C ALA A 55 14.59 -6.06 12.55
N ALA A 56 15.19 -6.37 13.69
CA ALA A 56 14.47 -6.98 14.81
C ALA A 56 13.43 -6.04 15.44
N SER A 57 13.69 -4.73 15.51
CA SER A 57 12.72 -3.73 15.96
C SER A 57 11.54 -3.61 14.99
N ILE A 58 11.82 -3.53 13.67
CA ILE A 58 10.81 -3.51 12.63
C ILE A 58 9.91 -4.77 12.70
N ALA A 59 10.51 -5.95 12.91
CA ALA A 59 9.78 -7.20 13.07
C ALA A 59 8.86 -7.23 14.31
N ARG A 60 9.12 -6.42 15.32
CA ARG A 60 8.25 -6.22 16.50
C ARG A 60 7.19 -5.15 16.32
N GLY A 61 7.16 -4.49 15.14
CA GLY A 61 6.21 -3.41 14.83
C GLY A 61 6.69 -2.00 15.18
N GLU A 62 7.96 -1.81 15.55
CA GLU A 62 8.57 -0.49 15.76
C GLU A 62 9.02 0.06 14.39
N LEU A 63 8.05 0.61 13.64
CA LEU A 63 8.26 0.99 12.23
C LEU A 63 8.87 2.39 12.04
N ASP A 64 8.97 3.18 13.09
CA ASP A 64 9.55 4.53 13.10
C ASP A 64 11.08 4.56 13.18
N VAL A 65 11.71 3.41 13.46
CA VAL A 65 13.17 3.30 13.58
C VAL A 65 13.81 3.37 12.20
N ARG A 66 14.88 4.18 12.08
CA ARG A 66 15.66 4.30 10.83
C ARG A 66 17.16 4.12 11.10
N LEU A 67 17.84 3.51 10.14
CA LEU A 67 19.30 3.42 10.11
C LEU A 67 19.88 4.69 9.50
N PRO A 68 20.99 5.22 10.06
CA PRO A 68 21.70 6.34 9.45
C PRO A 68 22.33 5.89 8.12
N VAL A 69 22.05 6.64 7.05
CA VAL A 69 22.61 6.43 5.71
C VAL A 69 23.56 7.58 5.42
N THR A 70 24.77 7.28 4.96
CA THR A 70 25.78 8.30 4.64
C THR A 70 25.65 8.81 3.21
N GLY A 71 24.89 8.09 2.35
CA GLY A 71 24.68 8.42 0.95
C GLY A 71 25.83 8.01 0.03
N ASP A 72 26.75 7.17 0.50
CA ASP A 72 27.78 6.58 -0.36
C ASP A 72 27.23 5.33 -1.06
N GLU A 73 26.81 5.49 -2.31
CA GLU A 73 26.28 4.38 -3.14
C GLU A 73 27.28 3.26 -3.42
N ARG A 74 28.57 3.50 -3.16
CA ARG A 74 29.63 2.48 -3.36
C ARG A 74 29.80 1.58 -2.15
N ASP A 75 29.23 1.94 -1.01
CA ASP A 75 29.27 1.13 0.22
C ASP A 75 28.06 0.18 0.25
N GLU A 76 28.33 -1.11 0.15
CA GLU A 76 27.31 -2.18 0.20
C GLU A 76 26.53 -2.15 1.52
N VAL A 77 27.15 -1.78 2.62
CA VAL A 77 26.52 -1.68 3.93
C VAL A 77 25.54 -0.50 3.95
N ASP A 78 25.90 0.61 3.32
CA ASP A 78 25.04 1.79 3.24
C ASP A 78 23.82 1.53 2.34
N ARG A 79 24.01 0.81 1.21
CA ARG A 79 22.89 0.33 0.37
C ARG A 79 21.95 -0.59 1.14
N LEU A 80 22.49 -1.51 1.95
CA LEU A 80 21.68 -2.38 2.80
C LEU A 80 20.85 -1.58 3.81
N ARG A 81 21.45 -0.56 4.45
CA ARG A 81 20.74 0.35 5.35
C ARG A 81 19.59 1.07 4.62
N GLY A 82 19.84 1.58 3.42
CA GLY A 82 18.82 2.20 2.58
C GLY A 82 17.66 1.26 2.27
N THR A 83 17.97 0.01 1.89
CA THR A 83 16.94 -1.01 1.61
C THR A 83 16.09 -1.35 2.84
N ILE A 84 16.71 -1.47 4.02
CA ILE A 84 15.97 -1.71 5.28
C ILE A 84 15.08 -0.50 5.62
N ASN A 85 15.57 0.72 5.42
CA ASN A 85 14.77 1.93 5.64
C ASN A 85 13.55 1.99 4.69
N GLN A 86 13.73 1.67 3.40
CA GLN A 86 12.63 1.60 2.43
C GLN A 86 11.60 0.51 2.80
N MET A 87 12.08 -0.64 3.28
CA MET A 87 11.18 -1.69 3.78
C MET A 87 10.37 -1.21 4.99
N ALA A 88 11.01 -0.54 5.95
CA ALA A 88 10.34 0.03 7.11
C ALA A 88 9.28 1.06 6.71
N GLU A 89 9.61 1.95 5.77
CA GLU A 89 8.68 2.97 5.24
C GLU A 89 7.47 2.32 4.57
N GLY A 90 7.66 1.32 3.70
CA GLY A 90 6.56 0.60 3.06
C GLY A 90 5.65 -0.14 4.05
N LEU A 91 6.23 -0.72 5.12
CA LEU A 91 5.46 -1.34 6.19
C LEU A 91 4.66 -0.32 7.01
N GLU A 92 5.28 0.82 7.36
CA GLU A 92 4.65 1.92 8.09
C GLU A 92 3.45 2.49 7.31
N GLU A 93 3.63 2.73 6.00
CA GLU A 93 2.57 3.20 5.12
C GLU A 93 1.42 2.19 5.03
N THR A 94 1.75 0.89 4.90
CA THR A 94 0.75 -0.19 4.87
C THR A 94 -0.03 -0.26 6.18
N GLU A 95 0.64 -0.14 7.32
CA GLU A 95 -0.03 -0.16 8.63
C GLU A 95 -0.89 1.08 8.86
N LYS A 96 -0.42 2.25 8.44
CA LYS A 96 -1.19 3.49 8.47
C LYS A 96 -2.46 3.38 7.64
N MET A 97 -2.35 2.92 6.39
CA MET A 97 -3.51 2.70 5.52
C MET A 97 -4.51 1.71 6.13
N LYS A 98 -4.03 0.61 6.73
CA LYS A 98 -4.88 -0.36 7.43
C LYS A 98 -5.64 0.27 8.60
N ASN A 99 -4.97 1.09 9.41
CA ASN A 99 -5.57 1.74 10.57
C ASN A 99 -6.59 2.82 10.16
N GLU A 100 -6.29 3.60 9.12
CA GLU A 100 -7.22 4.57 8.52
C GLU A 100 -8.46 3.86 7.94
N PHE A 101 -8.27 2.74 7.25
CA PHE A 101 -9.37 1.92 6.73
C PHE A 101 -10.28 1.41 7.87
N ILE A 102 -9.71 0.80 8.92
CA ILE A 102 -10.49 0.31 10.07
C ILE A 102 -11.27 1.46 10.75
N SER A 103 -10.63 2.61 10.91
CA SER A 103 -11.26 3.80 11.49
C SER A 103 -12.42 4.30 10.63
N SER A 104 -12.21 4.42 9.32
CA SER A 104 -13.24 4.85 8.36
C SER A 104 -14.43 3.89 8.34
N VAL A 105 -14.19 2.58 8.24
CA VAL A 105 -15.25 1.57 8.29
C VAL A 105 -16.03 1.64 9.59
N SER A 106 -15.35 1.79 10.73
CA SER A 106 -15.99 1.91 12.04
C SER A 106 -16.90 3.13 12.13
N HIS A 107 -16.49 4.25 11.55
CA HIS A 107 -17.30 5.47 11.48
C HIS A 107 -18.52 5.31 10.56
N GLU A 108 -18.31 4.75 9.36
CA GLU A 108 -19.38 4.54 8.39
C GLU A 108 -20.43 3.52 8.87
N LEU A 109 -20.04 2.52 9.66
CA LEU A 109 -20.96 1.57 10.28
C LEU A 109 -21.71 2.17 11.48
N ARG A 110 -21.06 3.04 12.27
CA ARG A 110 -21.66 3.61 13.48
C ARG A 110 -22.85 4.52 13.19
N THR A 111 -22.76 5.32 12.13
CA THR A 111 -23.78 6.30 11.76
C THR A 111 -25.14 5.64 11.49
N PRO A 112 -25.27 4.68 10.54
CA PRO A 112 -26.56 4.01 10.29
C PRO A 112 -27.05 3.20 11.49
N LEU A 113 -26.16 2.55 12.25
CA LEU A 113 -26.54 1.84 13.46
C LEU A 113 -27.14 2.76 14.52
N THR A 114 -26.58 3.98 14.68
CA THR A 114 -27.13 4.99 15.62
C THR A 114 -28.49 5.47 15.15
N SER A 115 -28.68 5.69 13.85
CA SER A 115 -29.97 6.06 13.27
C SER A 115 -31.04 4.99 13.49
N ILE A 116 -30.71 3.72 13.15
CA ILE A 116 -31.61 2.57 13.37
C ILE A 116 -31.99 2.48 14.84
N ARG A 117 -31.03 2.53 15.74
CA ARG A 117 -31.27 2.43 17.18
C ARG A 117 -32.20 3.56 17.68
N GLY A 118 -31.94 4.82 17.26
CA GLY A 118 -32.75 5.94 17.64
C GLY A 118 -34.18 5.82 17.16
N TRP A 119 -34.40 5.36 15.93
CA TRP A 119 -35.74 5.15 15.42
C TRP A 119 -36.44 3.97 16.07
N VAL A 120 -35.76 2.89 16.39
CA VAL A 120 -36.34 1.76 17.16
C VAL A 120 -36.80 2.26 18.58
N GLU A 121 -35.98 3.07 19.24
CA GLU A 121 -36.36 3.68 20.54
C GLU A 121 -37.59 4.59 20.40
N THR A 122 -37.62 5.41 19.34
CA THR A 122 -38.78 6.28 19.05
C THR A 122 -40.06 5.47 18.76
N LEU A 123 -39.95 4.45 17.87
CA LEU A 123 -41.09 3.60 17.53
C LEU A 123 -41.69 2.86 18.73
N ARG A 124 -40.84 2.53 19.73
CA ARG A 124 -41.32 1.89 20.98
C ARG A 124 -42.17 2.81 21.85
N THR A 125 -42.11 4.11 21.64
CA THR A 125 -42.91 5.13 22.39
C THR A 125 -44.15 5.57 21.63
N LEU A 126 -44.35 5.13 20.40
CA LEU A 126 -45.53 5.43 19.58
C LEU A 126 -46.55 4.29 19.73
N ASP A 127 -47.77 4.64 20.17
CA ASP A 127 -48.84 3.67 20.38
C ASP A 127 -49.68 3.42 19.10
N ASP A 128 -49.64 4.36 18.13
CA ASP A 128 -50.46 4.30 16.92
C ASP A 128 -49.60 3.95 15.67
N PRO A 129 -49.80 2.78 15.05
CA PRO A 129 -49.15 2.43 13.77
C PRO A 129 -49.56 3.34 12.59
N ALA A 130 -50.66 4.09 12.70
CA ALA A 130 -51.09 5.04 11.69
C ALA A 130 -50.38 6.40 11.78
N ASP A 131 -49.59 6.63 12.83
CA ASP A 131 -48.76 7.83 12.96
C ASP A 131 -47.76 7.94 11.81
N GLU A 132 -47.68 9.12 11.22
CA GLU A 132 -46.73 9.39 10.12
C GLU A 132 -45.28 9.08 10.50
N ASN A 133 -44.89 9.36 11.75
CA ASN A 133 -43.58 9.06 12.28
C ASN A 133 -43.32 7.56 12.40
N TYR A 134 -44.38 6.75 12.62
CA TYR A 134 -44.23 5.29 12.64
C TYR A 134 -43.82 4.76 11.26
N ARG A 135 -44.50 5.16 10.19
CA ARG A 135 -44.19 4.78 8.81
C ARG A 135 -42.81 5.31 8.40
N LYS A 136 -42.49 6.56 8.67
CA LYS A 136 -41.19 7.17 8.39
C LYS A 136 -40.04 6.49 9.12
N GLY A 137 -40.24 6.10 10.38
CA GLY A 137 -39.26 5.39 11.18
C GLY A 137 -38.92 4.02 10.58
N LEU A 138 -39.94 3.27 10.18
CA LEU A 138 -39.73 1.96 9.50
C LEU A 138 -39.02 2.12 8.16
N GLU A 139 -39.34 3.14 7.38
CA GLU A 139 -38.69 3.43 6.10
C GLU A 139 -37.19 3.75 6.31
N ILE A 140 -36.87 4.60 7.31
CA ILE A 140 -35.49 4.93 7.63
C ILE A 140 -34.73 3.68 8.10
N ILE A 141 -35.31 2.87 8.98
CA ILE A 141 -34.67 1.62 9.43
C ILE A 141 -34.39 0.70 8.25
N ASN A 142 -35.37 0.54 7.35
CA ASN A 142 -35.19 -0.31 6.16
C ASN A 142 -34.06 0.21 5.24
N ASN A 143 -34.02 1.52 4.98
CA ASN A 143 -33.02 2.15 4.14
C ASN A 143 -31.61 2.03 4.74
N GLU A 144 -31.47 2.29 6.06
CA GLU A 144 -30.17 2.17 6.74
C GLU A 144 -29.69 0.72 6.83
N THR A 145 -30.63 -0.23 6.97
CA THR A 145 -30.30 -1.68 6.93
C THR A 145 -29.80 -2.09 5.56
N GLY A 146 -30.45 -1.61 4.49
CA GLY A 146 -29.98 -1.83 3.11
C GLY A 146 -28.61 -1.22 2.87
N ARG A 147 -28.35 -0.03 3.38
CA ARG A 147 -27.03 0.64 3.31
C ARG A 147 -25.95 -0.19 4.02
N LEU A 148 -26.24 -0.70 5.22
CA LEU A 148 -25.31 -1.56 5.97
C LEU A 148 -25.02 -2.86 5.21
N TYR A 149 -26.04 -3.49 4.63
CA TYR A 149 -25.86 -4.69 3.83
C TYR A 149 -24.91 -4.45 2.65
N ASN A 150 -25.13 -3.40 1.88
CA ASN A 150 -24.25 -3.04 0.75
C ASN A 150 -22.81 -2.76 1.21
N MET A 151 -22.62 -2.07 2.32
CA MET A 151 -21.29 -1.81 2.88
C MET A 151 -20.57 -3.09 3.26
N VAL A 152 -21.28 -4.06 3.86
CA VAL A 152 -20.69 -5.38 4.19
C VAL A 152 -20.25 -6.11 2.92
N GLU A 153 -21.08 -6.12 1.87
CA GLU A 153 -20.72 -6.74 0.58
C GLU A 153 -19.48 -6.07 -0.04
N GLU A 154 -19.40 -4.74 -0.02
CA GLU A 154 -18.23 -3.99 -0.50
C GLU A 154 -16.97 -4.34 0.28
N LEU A 155 -17.06 -4.49 1.61
CA LEU A 155 -15.94 -4.90 2.45
C LEU A 155 -15.48 -6.34 2.16
N LEU A 156 -16.42 -7.25 1.91
CA LEU A 156 -16.12 -8.63 1.52
C LEU A 156 -15.45 -8.67 0.13
N ASP A 157 -15.92 -7.89 -0.82
CA ASP A 157 -15.31 -7.78 -2.15
C ASP A 157 -13.90 -7.19 -2.06
N PHE A 158 -13.70 -6.13 -1.26
CA PHE A 158 -12.38 -5.57 -0.99
C PHE A 158 -11.42 -6.60 -0.38
N SER A 159 -11.88 -7.36 0.62
CA SER A 159 -11.08 -8.43 1.24
C SER A 159 -10.70 -9.54 0.25
N ARG A 160 -11.62 -9.91 -0.66
CA ARG A 160 -11.34 -10.89 -1.73
C ARG A 160 -10.33 -10.37 -2.73
N LEU A 161 -10.39 -9.07 -3.09
CA LEU A 161 -9.43 -8.39 -3.96
C LEU A 161 -8.02 -8.42 -3.37
N GLN A 162 -7.88 -7.99 -2.11
CA GLN A 162 -6.59 -7.98 -1.42
C GLN A 162 -5.92 -9.35 -1.35
N ASN A 163 -6.71 -10.39 -1.17
CA ASN A 163 -6.21 -11.77 -1.08
C ASN A 163 -5.99 -12.44 -2.45
N GLY A 164 -6.17 -11.73 -3.57
CA GLY A 164 -6.05 -12.30 -4.91
C GLY A 164 -7.04 -13.43 -5.20
N ARG A 165 -8.15 -13.50 -4.44
CA ARG A 165 -9.14 -14.60 -4.51
C ARG A 165 -10.32 -14.28 -5.42
N ILE A 166 -10.35 -13.12 -6.06
CA ILE A 166 -11.38 -12.84 -7.07
C ILE A 166 -11.09 -13.68 -8.30
N ARG A 167 -12.00 -14.59 -8.59
CA ARG A 167 -12.05 -15.28 -9.88
C ARG A 167 -12.84 -14.37 -10.82
N MET A 168 -12.17 -13.84 -11.85
CA MET A 168 -12.80 -13.09 -12.91
C MET A 168 -13.36 -14.09 -13.93
N ASP A 169 -14.65 -13.97 -14.26
CA ASP A 169 -15.28 -14.73 -15.34
C ASP A 169 -15.27 -13.91 -16.64
N CYS A 170 -14.05 -13.72 -17.16
CA CYS A 170 -13.86 -12.92 -18.36
C CYS A 170 -14.36 -13.64 -19.59
N ARG A 171 -15.16 -12.95 -20.41
CA ARG A 171 -15.68 -13.43 -21.70
C ARG A 171 -15.76 -12.29 -22.70
N PRO A 172 -15.82 -12.61 -24.01
CA PRO A 172 -16.11 -11.59 -25.02
C PRO A 172 -17.49 -10.98 -24.78
N LEU A 173 -17.56 -9.65 -24.76
CA LEU A 173 -18.80 -8.90 -24.59
C LEU A 173 -18.73 -7.59 -25.35
N ASP A 174 -19.87 -6.95 -25.55
CA ASP A 174 -19.98 -5.62 -26.13
C ASP A 174 -20.02 -4.56 -25.03
N LEU A 175 -18.98 -3.70 -25.00
CA LEU A 175 -18.87 -2.64 -24.03
C LEU A 175 -20.01 -1.61 -24.12
N VAL A 176 -20.53 -1.40 -25.33
CA VAL A 176 -21.67 -0.47 -25.56
C VAL A 176 -22.90 -0.98 -24.84
N ALA A 177 -23.23 -2.26 -25.00
CA ALA A 177 -24.39 -2.87 -24.37
C ALA A 177 -24.29 -2.82 -22.83
N GLU A 178 -23.13 -3.21 -22.25
CA GLU A 178 -22.94 -3.20 -20.79
C GLU A 178 -23.00 -1.79 -20.19
N LEU A 179 -22.45 -0.78 -20.91
CA LEU A 179 -22.52 0.60 -20.46
C LEU A 179 -23.95 1.15 -20.56
N THR A 180 -24.64 0.87 -21.66
CA THR A 180 -26.03 1.30 -21.87
C THR A 180 -26.95 0.73 -20.79
N ASP A 181 -26.82 -0.56 -20.47
CA ASP A 181 -27.56 -1.19 -19.37
C ASP A 181 -27.31 -0.49 -18.03
N ALA A 182 -26.06 -0.15 -17.72
CA ALA A 182 -25.71 0.57 -16.49
C ALA A 182 -26.28 1.99 -16.46
N VAL A 183 -26.26 2.70 -17.59
CA VAL A 183 -26.84 4.04 -17.73
C VAL A 183 -28.35 4.00 -17.52
N LEU A 184 -29.05 3.07 -18.17
CA LEU A 184 -30.51 2.88 -18.01
C LEU A 184 -30.89 2.52 -16.57
N PHE A 185 -30.07 1.69 -15.91
CA PHE A 185 -30.28 1.34 -14.50
C PHE A 185 -30.23 2.59 -13.58
N CYS A 186 -29.33 3.53 -13.87
CA CYS A 186 -29.17 4.74 -13.06
C CYS A 186 -30.14 5.87 -13.46
N GLU A 187 -30.78 5.82 -14.63
CA GLU A 187 -31.58 6.92 -15.20
C GLU A 187 -32.70 7.38 -14.27
N ALA A 188 -33.48 6.44 -13.73
CA ALA A 188 -34.59 6.75 -12.84
C ALA A 188 -34.14 7.49 -11.56
N ARG A 189 -32.94 7.19 -11.07
CA ARG A 189 -32.34 7.87 -9.91
C ARG A 189 -31.84 9.25 -10.28
N ILE A 190 -31.17 9.40 -11.42
CA ILE A 190 -30.71 10.70 -11.95
C ILE A 190 -31.87 11.66 -12.08
N GLN A 191 -33.01 11.20 -12.66
CA GLN A 191 -34.23 12.02 -12.81
C GLN A 191 -34.84 12.39 -11.46
N ARG A 192 -34.85 11.46 -10.48
CA ARG A 192 -35.39 11.73 -9.12
C ARG A 192 -34.59 12.79 -8.38
N GLU A 193 -33.28 12.81 -8.58
CA GLU A 193 -32.38 13.82 -7.99
C GLU A 193 -32.38 15.16 -8.78
N GLY A 194 -33.21 15.26 -9.84
CA GLY A 194 -33.32 16.48 -10.65
C GLY A 194 -32.09 16.77 -11.49
N LEU A 195 -31.30 15.76 -11.83
CA LEU A 195 -30.10 15.88 -12.65
C LEU A 195 -30.41 15.61 -14.13
N ILE A 196 -29.59 16.13 -15.02
CA ILE A 196 -29.71 15.95 -16.48
C ILE A 196 -28.70 14.90 -16.92
N LEU A 197 -29.17 13.79 -17.48
CA LEU A 197 -28.33 12.79 -18.10
C LEU A 197 -28.08 13.12 -19.58
N SER A 198 -26.85 13.06 -20.02
CA SER A 198 -26.44 13.22 -21.43
C SER A 198 -25.60 12.00 -21.82
N TYR A 199 -26.21 11.06 -22.50
CA TYR A 199 -25.57 9.87 -23.07
C TYR A 199 -26.04 9.68 -24.51
N THR A 200 -25.10 9.40 -25.38
CA THR A 200 -25.39 9.00 -26.76
C THR A 200 -24.73 7.66 -26.99
N GLU A 201 -25.54 6.66 -27.28
CA GLU A 201 -25.06 5.31 -27.54
C GLU A 201 -24.29 5.31 -28.87
N PRO A 202 -23.05 4.76 -28.92
CA PRO A 202 -22.31 4.55 -30.14
C PRO A 202 -23.06 3.59 -31.08
N GLU A 203 -23.00 3.87 -32.39
CA GLU A 203 -23.62 3.00 -33.40
C GLU A 203 -22.86 1.69 -33.60
N GLU A 204 -21.54 1.69 -33.32
CA GLU A 204 -20.67 0.54 -33.54
C GLU A 204 -20.42 -0.20 -32.21
N MET A 205 -20.50 -1.53 -32.30
CA MET A 205 -20.15 -2.44 -31.22
C MET A 205 -18.65 -2.28 -30.86
N ILE A 206 -18.35 -2.25 -29.57
CA ILE A 206 -16.97 -2.20 -29.06
C ILE A 206 -16.67 -3.50 -28.30
N PRO A 207 -16.11 -4.52 -29.00
CA PRO A 207 -15.83 -5.81 -28.36
C PRO A 207 -14.66 -5.70 -27.37
N VAL A 208 -14.89 -6.20 -26.16
CA VAL A 208 -13.88 -6.29 -25.10
C VAL A 208 -13.91 -7.68 -24.45
N TYR A 209 -12.81 -8.04 -23.78
CA TYR A 209 -12.72 -9.27 -23.01
C TYR A 209 -12.71 -8.93 -21.52
N ALA A 210 -13.84 -9.07 -20.87
CA ALA A 210 -14.02 -8.67 -19.46
C ALA A 210 -15.07 -9.53 -18.76
N ASP A 211 -15.13 -9.41 -17.44
CA ASP A 211 -16.21 -9.94 -16.62
C ASP A 211 -17.38 -8.95 -16.62
N PRO A 212 -18.56 -9.31 -17.15
CA PRO A 212 -19.69 -8.39 -17.30
C PRO A 212 -20.20 -7.85 -15.97
N ASP A 213 -20.27 -8.68 -14.94
CA ASP A 213 -20.81 -8.28 -13.64
C ASP A 213 -19.88 -7.26 -12.96
N ARG A 214 -18.59 -7.48 -13.05
CA ARG A 214 -17.59 -6.56 -12.51
C ARG A 214 -17.51 -5.26 -13.30
N LEU A 215 -17.64 -5.34 -14.62
CA LEU A 215 -17.65 -4.15 -15.47
C LEU A 215 -18.90 -3.28 -15.18
N ARG A 216 -20.06 -3.90 -15.09
CA ARG A 216 -21.31 -3.23 -14.69
C ARG A 216 -21.21 -2.59 -13.32
N GLN A 217 -20.61 -3.28 -12.34
CA GLN A 217 -20.36 -2.76 -11.00
C GLN A 217 -19.48 -1.50 -11.04
N VAL A 218 -18.44 -1.48 -11.88
CA VAL A 218 -17.57 -0.29 -12.07
C VAL A 218 -18.38 0.88 -12.59
N PHE A 219 -19.21 0.67 -13.64
CA PHE A 219 -20.01 1.74 -14.22
C PHE A 219 -21.04 2.30 -13.24
N ILE A 220 -21.77 1.43 -12.54
CA ILE A 220 -22.74 1.84 -11.52
C ILE A 220 -22.06 2.63 -10.42
N ASN A 221 -20.91 2.19 -9.91
CA ASN A 221 -20.17 2.90 -8.85
C ASN A 221 -19.73 4.29 -9.27
N ILE A 222 -19.25 4.46 -10.52
CA ILE A 222 -18.85 5.78 -11.06
C ILE A 222 -20.07 6.67 -11.20
N MET A 223 -21.17 6.14 -11.73
CA MET A 223 -22.42 6.89 -11.89
C MET A 223 -23.04 7.29 -10.55
N ASP A 224 -23.05 6.41 -9.57
CA ASP A 224 -23.52 6.71 -8.21
C ASP A 224 -22.70 7.82 -7.56
N ASN A 225 -21.39 7.82 -7.75
CA ASN A 225 -20.54 8.92 -7.32
C ASN A 225 -20.87 10.23 -8.05
N ALA A 226 -21.07 10.17 -9.36
CA ALA A 226 -21.45 11.32 -10.15
C ALA A 226 -22.80 11.90 -9.68
N ILE A 227 -23.80 11.06 -9.39
CA ILE A 227 -25.09 11.48 -8.85
C ILE A 227 -24.90 12.14 -7.47
N LYS A 228 -24.16 11.50 -6.57
CA LYS A 228 -23.94 11.95 -5.19
C LYS A 228 -23.25 13.31 -5.09
N TYR A 229 -22.30 13.57 -5.98
CA TYR A 229 -21.48 14.80 -5.93
C TYR A 229 -21.90 15.87 -6.93
N SER A 230 -22.96 15.65 -7.72
CA SER A 230 -23.52 16.67 -8.60
C SER A 230 -24.35 17.68 -7.83
N ALA A 231 -24.24 18.94 -8.21
CA ALA A 231 -25.14 19.99 -7.68
C ALA A 231 -26.58 19.79 -8.22
N PRO A 232 -27.62 20.22 -7.48
CA PRO A 232 -28.99 20.19 -7.97
C PRO A 232 -29.13 20.87 -9.35
N GLY A 233 -29.81 20.22 -10.30
CA GLY A 233 -29.91 20.68 -11.69
C GLY A 233 -28.65 20.47 -12.54
N GLY A 234 -27.63 19.83 -11.98
CA GLY A 234 -26.38 19.50 -12.67
C GLY A 234 -26.58 18.53 -13.83
N ARG A 235 -25.53 18.40 -14.64
CA ARG A 235 -25.52 17.48 -15.80
C ARG A 235 -24.46 16.41 -15.62
N ILE A 236 -24.85 15.14 -15.80
CA ILE A 236 -23.96 13.99 -15.90
C ILE A 236 -23.83 13.64 -17.39
N THR A 237 -22.60 13.65 -17.90
CA THR A 237 -22.31 13.29 -19.28
C THR A 237 -21.52 12.02 -19.32
N VAL A 238 -22.07 10.98 -19.99
CA VAL A 238 -21.40 9.70 -20.23
C VAL A 238 -20.98 9.68 -21.70
N LYS A 239 -19.73 9.34 -21.96
CA LYS A 239 -19.17 9.22 -23.30
C LYS A 239 -18.44 7.89 -23.43
N LEU A 240 -18.58 7.26 -24.59
CA LEU A 240 -17.86 6.03 -24.92
C LEU A 240 -17.27 6.17 -26.32
N TRP A 241 -15.99 5.87 -26.46
CA TRP A 241 -15.33 5.83 -27.77
C TRP A 241 -14.20 4.80 -27.80
N ALA A 242 -13.97 4.21 -28.94
CA ALA A 242 -12.88 3.27 -29.18
C ALA A 242 -11.64 4.02 -29.70
N GLY A 243 -10.47 3.68 -29.17
CA GLY A 243 -9.16 3.98 -29.74
C GLY A 243 -8.58 2.75 -30.42
N GLU A 244 -7.35 2.84 -30.88
CA GLU A 244 -6.69 1.77 -31.66
C GLU A 244 -6.57 0.45 -30.86
N TYR A 245 -6.27 0.53 -29.56
CA TYR A 245 -6.11 -0.63 -28.66
C TYR A 245 -6.83 -0.49 -27.31
N LYS A 246 -7.63 0.55 -27.13
CA LYS A 246 -8.30 0.87 -25.87
C LYS A 246 -9.68 1.43 -26.13
N ALA A 247 -10.62 1.09 -25.28
CA ALA A 247 -11.89 1.81 -25.17
C ALA A 247 -11.82 2.77 -23.99
N PHE A 248 -12.49 3.91 -24.11
CA PHE A 248 -12.54 4.95 -23.08
C PHE A 248 -14.00 5.21 -22.73
N VAL A 249 -14.26 5.26 -21.44
CA VAL A 249 -15.56 5.60 -20.88
C VAL A 249 -15.41 6.80 -19.96
#